data_e5511652c48e7cb5fafe602bdd9519d9
#
_entry.id   e5511652c48e7cb5fafe602bdd9519d9
#
_cell.length_a   1.000
_cell.length_b   1.000
_cell.length_c   1.000
_cell.angle_alpha   90.00
_cell.angle_beta   90.00
_cell.angle_gamma   90.00
#
_symmetry.space_group_name_H-M   'P 1'
#
loop_
_entity.id
_entity.type
_entity.pdbx_description
1 polymer ?
#
loop_
_entity_poly.entity_id
_entity_poly.type
_entity_poly.pdbx_seq_one_letter_code
_entity_poly.pdbx_strand_id
1 'polypeptide(L)'
;MALGSNHVTNTTAATFIPEIWSDEIIASYEKSLVVKPLVRAMSMVGKKGDTIHIPKPDRGDASAKAPETQVSLIAGTTGELVVTIDQHFEYSRLIEDITDVQALNSLRRFYTEDAGYALATNVDTALITEAGTGFTAQHVFETTGLGASGGTATAFSDEGFRAAIQILDDNNVPGDSRVFVIPPAVKREMLGVSQYISSDFVTGSPVTNGKIGSLYGVDIFVSTNLATAGGETDCLLFHKDALVLAEQLGVRTQTQYKQEFLADLMTADTLYGVETYRPEAGVVVSAAV
;
A
#
# COMPACT_ATOMS: atom_id res chain seq x y z
N MET A 1 -3.66 -74.26 8.15
CA MET A 1 -2.29 -73.73 8.04
C MET A 1 -2.38 -72.20 8.08
N ALA A 2 -1.78 -71.59 9.08
CA ALA A 2 -1.67 -70.13 9.08
C ALA A 2 -0.67 -69.80 8.01
N LEU A 3 -1.09 -68.94 7.04
CA LEU A 3 -0.22 -68.38 6.07
C LEU A 3 0.74 -67.44 6.82
N GLY A 4 2.04 -67.69 6.71
CA GLY A 4 3.07 -67.01 7.48
C GLY A 4 3.07 -65.46 7.17
N SER A 5 3.75 -64.70 8.00
CA SER A 5 3.82 -63.23 7.96
C SER A 5 4.65 -62.67 6.79
N ASN A 6 5.05 -63.48 5.82
CA ASN A 6 5.87 -63.03 4.67
C ASN A 6 5.01 -62.54 3.50
N HIS A 7 4.12 -61.61 3.79
CA HIS A 7 3.35 -60.94 2.74
C HIS A 7 4.10 -59.73 2.24
N VAL A 8 3.96 -59.41 0.94
CA VAL A 8 4.35 -58.12 0.39
C VAL A 8 3.32 -57.11 0.87
N THR A 9 3.71 -56.21 1.76
CA THR A 9 2.87 -55.15 2.33
C THR A 9 3.28 -53.82 1.76
N ASN A 10 2.46 -52.79 1.94
CA ASN A 10 2.79 -51.42 1.56
C ASN A 10 4.15 -50.96 2.11
N THR A 11 4.54 -51.48 3.29
CA THR A 11 5.84 -51.15 3.92
C THR A 11 7.01 -51.84 3.22
N THR A 12 6.83 -53.08 2.78
CA THR A 12 7.88 -53.85 2.10
C THR A 12 7.98 -53.52 0.60
N ALA A 13 6.89 -53.03 -0.01
CA ALA A 13 6.81 -52.64 -1.40
C ALA A 13 6.88 -51.08 -1.59
N ALA A 14 7.24 -50.33 -0.55
CA ALA A 14 7.24 -48.86 -0.61
C ALA A 14 8.05 -48.31 -1.78
N THR A 15 9.16 -48.95 -2.15
CA THR A 15 10.01 -48.54 -3.28
C THR A 15 9.33 -48.73 -4.66
N PHE A 16 8.30 -49.62 -4.75
CA PHE A 16 7.59 -49.86 -6.01
C PHE A 16 6.26 -49.12 -6.10
N ILE A 17 5.82 -48.45 -5.02
CA ILE A 17 4.61 -47.64 -5.04
C ILE A 17 5.02 -46.25 -5.57
N PRO A 18 4.57 -45.85 -6.79
CA PRO A 18 4.90 -44.53 -7.32
C PRO A 18 4.22 -43.44 -6.46
N GLU A 19 5.01 -42.48 -6.02
CA GLU A 19 4.49 -41.26 -5.40
C GLU A 19 3.96 -40.37 -6.51
N ILE A 20 2.68 -40.04 -6.47
CA ILE A 20 2.04 -39.11 -7.40
C ILE A 20 2.07 -37.75 -6.74
N TRP A 21 2.89 -36.87 -7.28
CA TRP A 21 2.92 -35.45 -6.89
C TRP A 21 1.87 -34.67 -7.70
N SER A 22 1.23 -33.72 -7.06
CA SER A 22 0.30 -32.82 -7.76
C SER A 22 1.07 -31.92 -8.72
N ASP A 23 0.57 -31.78 -9.94
CA ASP A 23 1.11 -30.83 -10.93
C ASP A 23 0.73 -29.38 -10.58
N GLU A 24 -0.07 -29.15 -9.54
CA GLU A 24 -0.54 -27.85 -9.13
C GLU A 24 0.33 -27.27 -8.01
N ILE A 25 0.95 -26.12 -8.29
CA ILE A 25 1.66 -25.32 -7.31
C ILE A 25 0.65 -24.41 -6.61
N ILE A 26 0.45 -24.63 -5.32
CA ILE A 26 -0.40 -23.75 -4.50
C ILE A 26 0.46 -22.63 -3.94
N ALA A 27 0.33 -21.45 -4.51
CA ALA A 27 0.92 -20.24 -3.96
C ALA A 27 0.19 -19.80 -2.68
N SER A 28 0.91 -19.19 -1.75
CA SER A 28 0.28 -18.56 -0.60
C SER A 28 -0.56 -17.35 -1.01
N TYR A 29 -1.60 -17.04 -0.23
CA TYR A 29 -2.39 -15.83 -0.46
C TYR A 29 -1.52 -14.59 -0.31
N GLU A 30 -1.68 -13.65 -1.24
CA GLU A 30 -0.95 -12.40 -1.30
C GLU A 30 -1.67 -11.27 -0.54
N LYS A 31 -0.91 -10.29 -0.09
CA LYS A 31 -1.47 -9.08 0.53
C LYS A 31 -2.21 -8.25 -0.53
N SER A 32 -3.29 -7.60 -0.13
CA SER A 32 -3.96 -6.64 -0.99
C SER A 32 -3.14 -5.34 -1.09
N LEU A 33 -2.60 -5.06 -2.25
CA LEU A 33 -1.84 -3.85 -2.56
C LEU A 33 -2.80 -2.82 -3.13
N VAL A 34 -3.08 -1.78 -2.37
CA VAL A 34 -4.15 -0.84 -2.71
C VAL A 34 -3.71 0.62 -2.83
N VAL A 35 -2.55 1.00 -2.27
CA VAL A 35 -2.15 2.41 -2.15
C VAL A 35 -1.63 2.97 -3.48
N LYS A 36 -0.86 2.19 -4.24
CA LYS A 36 -0.27 2.64 -5.52
C LYS A 36 -1.28 3.32 -6.49
N PRO A 37 -2.47 2.77 -6.79
CA PRO A 37 -3.43 3.43 -7.67
C PRO A 37 -4.13 4.66 -7.08
N LEU A 38 -4.04 4.86 -5.76
CA LEU A 38 -4.73 5.92 -5.03
C LEU A 38 -3.91 7.21 -4.91
N VAL A 39 -2.65 7.20 -5.33
CA VAL A 39 -1.73 8.34 -5.28
C VAL A 39 -1.50 8.96 -6.64
N ARG A 40 -0.87 10.13 -6.66
CA ARG A 40 -0.48 10.81 -7.89
C ARG A 40 0.76 10.15 -8.49
N ALA A 41 0.61 9.50 -9.64
CA ALA A 41 1.73 8.91 -10.37
C ALA A 41 2.37 9.94 -11.31
N MET A 42 3.72 10.01 -11.30
CA MET A 42 4.53 10.76 -12.24
C MET A 42 5.50 9.80 -12.93
N SER A 43 5.61 9.88 -14.25
CA SER A 43 6.49 9.01 -15.02
C SER A 43 7.73 9.77 -15.46
N MET A 44 8.89 9.22 -15.13
CA MET A 44 10.20 9.62 -15.66
C MET A 44 10.81 8.58 -16.61
N VAL A 45 10.02 7.63 -17.06
CA VAL A 45 10.47 6.57 -17.95
C VAL A 45 11.11 7.18 -19.23
N GLY A 46 12.35 6.80 -19.50
CA GLY A 46 13.13 7.29 -20.64
C GLY A 46 13.76 8.68 -20.47
N LYS A 47 13.57 9.34 -19.32
CA LYS A 47 14.24 10.61 -19.00
C LYS A 47 15.50 10.36 -18.15
N LYS A 48 16.50 11.23 -18.33
CA LYS A 48 17.73 11.23 -17.52
C LYS A 48 17.56 12.21 -16.37
N GLY A 49 18.02 11.86 -15.19
CA GLY A 49 17.93 12.66 -13.97
C GLY A 49 17.56 11.77 -12.79
N ASP A 50 17.87 12.18 -11.60
CA ASP A 50 17.61 11.53 -10.33
C ASP A 50 16.55 12.25 -9.49
N THR A 51 16.16 13.45 -9.92
CA THR A 51 15.24 14.33 -9.18
C THR A 51 14.20 14.96 -10.09
N ILE A 52 13.00 15.19 -9.54
CA ILE A 52 11.93 15.97 -10.16
C ILE A 52 11.70 17.21 -9.31
N HIS A 53 11.92 18.39 -9.89
CA HIS A 53 11.62 19.65 -9.24
C HIS A 53 10.22 20.12 -9.61
N ILE A 54 9.37 20.27 -8.60
CA ILE A 54 7.99 20.73 -8.77
C ILE A 54 7.89 22.14 -8.15
N PRO A 55 7.72 23.20 -8.94
CA PRO A 55 7.62 24.54 -8.40
C PRO A 55 6.33 24.68 -7.57
N LYS A 56 6.45 25.26 -6.36
CA LYS A 56 5.35 25.56 -5.46
C LYS A 56 5.28 27.10 -5.31
N PRO A 57 4.53 27.81 -6.18
CA PRO A 57 4.37 29.25 -6.06
C PRO A 57 3.57 29.57 -4.79
N ASP A 58 4.02 30.60 -4.07
CA ASP A 58 3.31 31.14 -2.91
C ASP A 58 2.06 31.93 -3.35
N ARG A 59 1.03 31.94 -2.51
CA ARG A 59 -0.18 32.73 -2.74
C ARG A 59 -0.09 34.01 -1.95
N GLY A 60 -0.42 35.13 -2.59
CA GLY A 60 -0.49 36.41 -1.92
C GLY A 60 -1.90 36.71 -1.45
N ASP A 61 -2.01 37.42 -0.32
CA ASP A 61 -3.26 37.91 0.21
C ASP A 61 -3.61 39.30 -0.34
N ALA A 62 -4.90 39.53 -0.60
CA ALA A 62 -5.37 40.84 -0.99
C ALA A 62 -5.34 41.82 0.19
N SER A 63 -4.74 42.98 0.01
CA SER A 63 -4.71 44.07 1.00
C SER A 63 -5.65 45.23 0.62
N ALA A 64 -6.28 45.81 1.63
CA ALA A 64 -7.12 46.99 1.42
C ALA A 64 -6.26 48.22 1.04
N LYS A 65 -6.64 48.90 -0.04
CA LYS A 65 -5.97 50.16 -0.48
C LYS A 65 -6.80 51.36 -0.04
N ALA A 66 -6.16 52.25 0.71
CA ALA A 66 -6.77 53.53 1.04
C ALA A 66 -6.71 54.51 -0.18
N PRO A 67 -7.64 55.46 -0.30
CA PRO A 67 -7.55 56.51 -1.32
C PRO A 67 -6.23 57.25 -1.23
N GLU A 68 -5.68 57.68 -2.36
CA GLU A 68 -4.43 58.43 -2.49
C GLU A 68 -3.15 57.78 -2.01
N THR A 69 -3.20 56.51 -1.58
CA THR A 69 -1.99 55.74 -1.21
C THR A 69 -1.48 54.86 -2.33
N GLN A 70 -0.17 54.60 -2.35
CA GLN A 70 0.44 53.69 -3.29
C GLN A 70 0.03 52.23 -2.95
N VAL A 71 -0.13 51.39 -3.97
CA VAL A 71 -0.39 49.93 -3.79
C VAL A 71 0.80 49.24 -3.10
N SER A 72 0.51 48.39 -2.15
CA SER A 72 1.50 47.47 -1.57
C SER A 72 1.81 46.36 -2.57
N LEU A 73 3.08 46.17 -2.88
CA LEU A 73 3.53 45.04 -3.70
C LEU A 73 3.67 43.82 -2.83
N ILE A 74 3.11 42.70 -3.28
CA ILE A 74 3.27 41.41 -2.63
C ILE A 74 4.55 40.77 -3.17
N ALA A 75 5.46 40.42 -2.27
CA ALA A 75 6.67 39.67 -2.65
C ALA A 75 6.29 38.28 -3.13
N GLY A 76 6.67 37.92 -4.35
CA GLY A 76 6.51 36.55 -4.86
C GLY A 76 7.68 35.69 -4.40
N THR A 77 7.42 34.77 -3.47
CA THR A 77 8.38 33.72 -3.07
C THR A 77 8.01 32.43 -3.77
N THR A 78 8.96 31.80 -4.43
CA THR A 78 8.72 30.51 -5.08
C THR A 78 9.50 29.45 -4.33
N GLY A 79 8.78 28.52 -3.69
CA GLY A 79 9.34 27.28 -3.16
C GLY A 79 9.36 26.19 -4.23
N GLU A 80 10.07 25.12 -3.97
CA GLU A 80 10.04 23.91 -4.79
C GLU A 80 9.89 22.66 -3.90
N LEU A 81 9.23 21.66 -4.44
CA LEU A 81 9.25 20.30 -3.91
C LEU A 81 10.17 19.47 -4.80
N VAL A 82 11.11 18.77 -4.19
CA VAL A 82 12.06 17.91 -4.90
C VAL A 82 11.70 16.46 -4.60
N VAL A 83 11.29 15.72 -5.62
CA VAL A 83 11.05 14.28 -5.54
C VAL A 83 12.32 13.58 -5.99
N THR A 84 12.98 12.86 -5.08
CA THR A 84 14.21 12.12 -5.36
C THR A 84 13.88 10.68 -5.74
N ILE A 85 14.53 10.17 -6.80
CA ILE A 85 14.39 8.79 -7.26
C ILE A 85 15.64 8.03 -6.82
N ASP A 86 15.59 7.44 -5.64
CA ASP A 86 16.70 6.77 -4.98
C ASP A 86 16.41 5.31 -4.61
N GLN A 87 15.16 4.87 -4.77
CA GLN A 87 14.74 3.54 -4.36
C GLN A 87 14.88 2.55 -5.51
N HIS A 88 15.98 1.79 -5.49
CA HIS A 88 16.25 0.72 -6.43
C HIS A 88 16.15 -0.63 -5.73
N PHE A 89 15.12 -1.40 -6.07
CA PHE A 89 14.91 -2.73 -5.52
C PHE A 89 15.10 -3.80 -6.59
N GLU A 90 15.70 -4.90 -6.17
CA GLU A 90 15.91 -6.09 -6.99
C GLU A 90 15.33 -7.35 -6.35
N TYR A 91 14.98 -8.28 -7.20
CA TYR A 91 14.65 -9.66 -6.84
C TYR A 91 15.45 -10.58 -7.76
N SER A 92 16.32 -11.42 -7.20
CA SER A 92 17.20 -12.29 -7.98
C SER A 92 17.06 -13.75 -7.53
N ARG A 93 16.92 -14.66 -8.49
CA ARG A 93 16.87 -16.11 -8.27
C ARG A 93 17.76 -16.83 -9.26
N LEU A 94 18.52 -17.80 -8.76
CA LEU A 94 19.33 -18.71 -9.56
C LEU A 94 18.61 -20.07 -9.61
N ILE A 95 18.32 -20.56 -10.81
CA ILE A 95 17.62 -21.84 -11.04
C ILE A 95 18.60 -22.76 -11.73
N GLU A 96 19.02 -23.84 -11.05
CA GLU A 96 19.92 -24.84 -11.63
C GLU A 96 19.22 -25.66 -12.71
N ASP A 97 19.95 -25.99 -13.77
CA ASP A 97 19.46 -26.77 -14.91
C ASP A 97 18.89 -28.13 -14.47
N ILE A 98 19.56 -28.78 -13.49
CA ILE A 98 19.10 -30.08 -12.98
C ILE A 98 17.74 -29.96 -12.30
N THR A 99 17.49 -28.85 -11.58
CA THR A 99 16.22 -28.63 -10.89
C THR A 99 15.11 -28.32 -11.89
N ASP A 100 15.40 -27.53 -12.93
CA ASP A 100 14.41 -27.20 -13.97
C ASP A 100 14.01 -28.42 -14.79
N VAL A 101 14.97 -29.32 -15.11
CA VAL A 101 14.71 -30.56 -15.84
C VAL A 101 13.93 -31.58 -15.01
N GLN A 102 14.12 -31.61 -13.69
CA GLN A 102 13.44 -32.55 -12.79
C GLN A 102 12.12 -32.02 -12.25
N ALA A 103 11.87 -30.72 -12.33
CA ALA A 103 10.63 -30.12 -11.88
C ALA A 103 9.45 -30.47 -12.82
N LEU A 104 8.34 -30.89 -12.22
CA LEU A 104 7.09 -31.19 -12.96
C LEU A 104 6.45 -29.93 -13.56
N ASN A 105 6.68 -28.78 -12.97
CA ASN A 105 6.11 -27.50 -13.36
C ASN A 105 7.17 -26.44 -13.66
N SER A 106 6.83 -25.44 -14.47
CA SER A 106 7.71 -24.33 -14.77
C SER A 106 7.96 -23.45 -13.55
N LEU A 107 9.06 -23.70 -12.85
CA LEU A 107 9.53 -22.88 -11.72
C LEU A 107 9.80 -21.44 -12.12
N ARG A 108 10.27 -21.22 -13.34
CA ARG A 108 10.54 -19.88 -13.89
C ARG A 108 9.30 -18.99 -13.86
N ARG A 109 8.14 -19.51 -14.28
CA ARG A 109 6.88 -18.74 -14.28
C ARG A 109 6.47 -18.34 -12.87
N PHE A 110 6.51 -19.29 -11.95
CA PHE A 110 6.19 -19.04 -10.54
C PHE A 110 7.08 -17.95 -9.94
N TYR A 111 8.39 -18.03 -10.10
CA TYR A 111 9.32 -17.03 -9.57
C TYR A 111 9.20 -15.67 -10.28
N THR A 112 8.76 -15.62 -11.52
CA THR A 112 8.50 -14.34 -12.21
C THR A 112 7.28 -13.63 -11.63
N GLU A 113 6.22 -14.37 -11.33
CA GLU A 113 5.02 -13.83 -10.68
C GLU A 113 5.31 -13.37 -9.24
N ASP A 114 6.06 -14.18 -8.46
CA ASP A 114 6.51 -13.86 -7.11
C ASP A 114 7.41 -12.60 -7.08
N ALA A 115 8.32 -12.46 -8.05
CA ALA A 115 9.16 -11.27 -8.20
C ALA A 115 8.31 -10.00 -8.44
N GLY A 116 7.33 -10.08 -9.31
CA GLY A 116 6.41 -8.98 -9.59
C GLY A 116 5.63 -8.55 -8.34
N TYR A 117 5.13 -9.50 -7.59
CA TYR A 117 4.44 -9.25 -6.34
C TYR A 117 5.36 -8.64 -5.27
N ALA A 118 6.55 -9.20 -5.07
CA ALA A 118 7.51 -8.70 -4.09
C ALA A 118 7.92 -7.24 -4.35
N LEU A 119 8.21 -6.89 -5.61
CA LEU A 119 8.55 -5.52 -6.00
C LEU A 119 7.36 -4.56 -5.85
N ALA A 120 6.15 -5.00 -6.21
CA ALA A 120 4.95 -4.20 -6.01
C ALA A 120 4.64 -3.97 -4.52
N THR A 121 4.88 -4.96 -3.66
CA THR A 121 4.74 -4.84 -2.20
C THR A 121 5.70 -3.79 -1.63
N ASN A 122 6.94 -3.73 -2.14
CA ASN A 122 7.91 -2.72 -1.71
C ASN A 122 7.45 -1.30 -2.06
N VAL A 123 6.89 -1.08 -3.25
CA VAL A 123 6.33 0.22 -3.65
C VAL A 123 5.17 0.62 -2.73
N ASP A 124 4.25 -0.30 -2.46
CA ASP A 124 3.09 -0.03 -1.58
C ASP A 124 3.54 0.27 -0.14
N THR A 125 4.52 -0.48 0.37
CA THR A 125 5.11 -0.27 1.71
C THR A 125 5.85 1.08 1.79
N ALA A 126 6.59 1.48 0.76
CA ALA A 126 7.27 2.76 0.71
C ALA A 126 6.26 3.93 0.77
N LEU A 127 5.15 3.84 0.02
CA LEU A 127 4.06 4.83 0.05
C LEU A 127 3.39 4.92 1.43
N ILE A 128 3.15 3.79 2.08
CA ILE A 128 2.56 3.74 3.42
C ILE A 128 3.51 4.36 4.46
N THR A 129 4.81 4.05 4.37
CA THR A 129 5.82 4.60 5.28
C THR A 129 5.96 6.10 5.10
N GLU A 130 6.01 6.57 3.85
CA GLU A 130 6.05 8.00 3.54
C GLU A 130 4.80 8.73 4.04
N ALA A 131 3.60 8.16 3.85
CA ALA A 131 2.36 8.70 4.39
C ALA A 131 2.39 8.82 5.91
N GLY A 132 2.90 7.78 6.61
CA GLY A 132 3.02 7.75 8.06
C GLY A 132 3.90 8.85 8.65
N THR A 133 4.94 9.26 7.92
CA THR A 133 5.92 10.26 8.39
C THR A 133 5.69 11.64 7.78
N GLY A 134 5.20 11.71 6.55
CA GLY A 134 5.08 12.95 5.77
C GLY A 134 3.81 13.75 6.05
N PHE A 135 2.73 13.14 6.55
CA PHE A 135 1.50 13.87 6.86
C PHE A 135 1.64 14.68 8.15
N THR A 136 1.19 15.94 8.11
CA THR A 136 1.28 16.84 9.26
C THR A 136 0.32 16.45 10.38
N ALA A 137 -0.88 15.98 10.03
CA ALA A 137 -1.90 15.59 10.99
C ALA A 137 -1.74 14.12 11.39
N GLN A 138 -1.26 13.89 12.60
CA GLN A 138 -1.10 12.57 13.21
C GLN A 138 -1.92 12.50 14.50
N HIS A 139 -2.82 11.54 14.57
CA HIS A 139 -3.79 11.39 15.64
C HIS A 139 -3.97 9.92 16.02
N VAL A 140 -4.62 9.67 17.14
CA VAL A 140 -5.08 8.36 17.57
C VAL A 140 -6.59 8.35 17.71
N PHE A 141 -7.26 7.24 17.47
CA PHE A 141 -8.67 7.10 17.82
C PHE A 141 -8.82 7.08 19.34
N GLU A 142 -9.74 7.89 19.84
CA GLU A 142 -10.22 7.87 21.23
C GLU A 142 -11.70 7.50 21.26
N THR A 143 -12.20 7.18 22.44
CA THR A 143 -13.61 6.82 22.64
C THR A 143 -14.55 7.93 22.19
N THR A 144 -14.10 9.18 22.29
CA THR A 144 -14.82 10.38 21.84
C THR A 144 -13.88 11.26 21.01
N GLY A 145 -13.85 11.03 19.69
CA GLY A 145 -13.10 11.88 18.76
C GLY A 145 -11.69 11.40 18.45
N LEU A 146 -10.76 12.33 18.33
CA LEU A 146 -9.35 12.11 18.05
C LEU A 146 -8.46 12.61 19.17
N GLY A 147 -7.52 11.80 19.60
CA GLY A 147 -6.45 12.16 20.53
C GLY A 147 -5.21 12.67 19.82
N ALA A 148 -4.29 13.25 20.58
CA ALA A 148 -3.01 13.71 20.09
C ALA A 148 -2.11 12.52 19.66
N SER A 149 -1.19 12.77 18.77
CA SER A 149 -0.14 11.81 18.38
C SER A 149 0.64 11.32 19.61
N GLY A 150 0.86 10.01 19.69
CA GLY A 150 1.52 9.36 20.83
C GLY A 150 0.60 9.13 22.06
N GLY A 151 -0.69 9.43 21.98
CA GLY A 151 -1.71 8.96 22.91
C GLY A 151 -1.93 7.44 22.80
N THR A 152 -2.74 6.88 23.70
CA THR A 152 -3.14 5.47 23.60
C THR A 152 -4.31 5.35 22.63
N ALA A 153 -4.09 4.65 21.53
CA ALA A 153 -5.16 4.41 20.56
C ALA A 153 -6.24 3.48 21.17
N THR A 154 -7.48 3.77 20.83
CA THR A 154 -8.63 2.91 21.11
C THR A 154 -9.15 2.30 19.81
N ALA A 155 -10.20 1.50 19.92
CA ALA A 155 -10.95 0.99 18.78
C ALA A 155 -11.50 2.14 17.91
N PHE A 156 -11.79 1.84 16.65
CA PHE A 156 -12.39 2.80 15.72
C PHE A 156 -13.63 3.48 16.31
N SER A 157 -13.71 4.80 16.20
CA SER A 157 -14.89 5.57 16.54
C SER A 157 -15.39 6.40 15.36
N ASP A 158 -16.70 6.44 15.16
CA ASP A 158 -17.34 7.26 14.12
C ASP A 158 -17.08 8.75 14.33
N GLU A 159 -17.06 9.20 15.57
CA GLU A 159 -16.76 10.58 15.92
C GLU A 159 -15.32 10.95 15.55
N GLY A 160 -14.35 10.04 15.80
CA GLY A 160 -12.97 10.22 15.40
C GLY A 160 -12.82 10.28 13.88
N PHE A 161 -13.54 9.43 13.15
CA PHE A 161 -13.50 9.46 11.68
C PHE A 161 -14.07 10.79 11.11
N ARG A 162 -15.19 11.28 11.67
CA ARG A 162 -15.74 12.59 11.28
C ARG A 162 -14.79 13.74 11.62
N ALA A 163 -14.11 13.68 12.78
CA ALA A 163 -13.10 14.66 13.15
C ALA A 163 -11.88 14.64 12.19
N ALA A 164 -11.45 13.45 11.74
CA ALA A 164 -10.39 13.35 10.73
C ALA A 164 -10.81 13.96 9.39
N ILE A 165 -12.06 13.78 8.96
CA ILE A 165 -12.60 14.45 7.76
C ILE A 165 -12.62 15.97 7.95
N GLN A 166 -13.02 16.47 9.13
CA GLN A 166 -13.02 17.90 9.43
C GLN A 166 -11.63 18.51 9.30
N ILE A 167 -10.56 17.82 9.72
CA ILE A 167 -9.18 18.33 9.54
C ILE A 167 -8.86 18.58 8.07
N LEU A 168 -9.28 17.68 7.17
CA LEU A 168 -9.10 17.88 5.73
C LEU A 168 -9.95 19.04 5.19
N ASP A 169 -11.17 19.23 5.71
CA ASP A 169 -12.05 20.34 5.33
C ASP A 169 -11.48 21.68 5.79
N ASP A 170 -10.97 21.75 7.02
CA ASP A 170 -10.31 22.94 7.58
C ASP A 170 -9.06 23.34 6.76
N ASN A 171 -8.37 22.36 6.21
CA ASN A 171 -7.23 22.57 5.30
C ASN A 171 -7.66 22.86 3.84
N ASN A 172 -8.95 23.03 3.55
CA ASN A 172 -9.50 23.28 2.22
C ASN A 172 -9.13 22.21 1.19
N VAL A 173 -8.98 20.95 1.60
CA VAL A 173 -8.74 19.81 0.70
C VAL A 173 -10.04 19.47 -0.03
N PRO A 174 -10.03 19.27 -1.37
CA PRO A 174 -11.24 18.87 -2.11
C PRO A 174 -11.91 17.63 -1.52
N GLY A 175 -13.24 17.58 -1.54
CA GLY A 175 -14.01 16.44 -1.01
C GLY A 175 -14.02 15.20 -1.90
N ASP A 176 -13.74 15.39 -3.19
CA ASP A 176 -13.63 14.30 -4.17
C ASP A 176 -12.26 13.60 -4.07
N SER A 177 -12.21 12.33 -4.48
CA SER A 177 -10.97 11.54 -4.49
C SER A 177 -10.26 11.42 -3.13
N ARG A 178 -11.00 11.52 -2.02
CA ARG A 178 -10.52 11.17 -0.69
C ARG A 178 -10.62 9.68 -0.47
N VAL A 179 -9.62 9.09 0.09
CA VAL A 179 -9.54 7.66 0.36
C VAL A 179 -9.15 7.40 1.81
N PHE A 180 -9.73 6.35 2.37
CA PHE A 180 -9.40 5.86 3.70
C PHE A 180 -8.91 4.42 3.64
N VAL A 181 -7.64 4.22 3.93
CA VAL A 181 -7.00 2.90 3.93
C VAL A 181 -6.93 2.40 5.36
N ILE A 182 -7.53 1.24 5.61
CA ILE A 182 -7.73 0.65 6.93
C ILE A 182 -7.25 -0.80 7.00
N PRO A 183 -6.84 -1.29 8.18
CA PRO A 183 -6.58 -2.71 8.39
C PRO A 183 -7.88 -3.51 8.54
N PRO A 184 -7.84 -4.85 8.36
CA PRO A 184 -9.02 -5.71 8.53
C PRO A 184 -9.65 -5.64 9.93
N ALA A 185 -8.87 -5.33 10.98
CA ALA A 185 -9.38 -5.17 12.34
C ALA A 185 -10.34 -3.98 12.45
N VAL A 186 -9.93 -2.82 11.93
CA VAL A 186 -10.78 -1.61 11.90
C VAL A 186 -12.02 -1.84 11.03
N LYS A 187 -11.89 -2.56 9.90
CA LYS A 187 -13.06 -2.96 9.10
C LYS A 187 -14.06 -3.77 9.93
N ARG A 188 -13.59 -4.72 10.75
CA ARG A 188 -14.46 -5.49 11.65
C ARG A 188 -15.22 -4.58 12.62
N GLU A 189 -14.55 -3.58 13.17
CA GLU A 189 -15.17 -2.61 14.08
C GLU A 189 -16.19 -1.72 13.39
N MET A 190 -15.88 -1.22 12.19
CA MET A 190 -16.80 -0.45 11.36
C MET A 190 -18.08 -1.23 11.04
N LEU A 191 -17.97 -2.55 10.76
CA LEU A 191 -19.11 -3.43 10.56
C LEU A 191 -19.93 -3.67 11.85
N GLY A 192 -19.42 -3.31 13.01
CA GLY A 192 -20.13 -3.32 14.30
C GLY A 192 -20.92 -2.04 14.58
N VAL A 193 -20.68 -0.96 13.86
CA VAL A 193 -21.38 0.32 14.04
C VAL A 193 -22.76 0.26 13.40
N SER A 194 -23.81 0.37 14.21
CA SER A 194 -25.21 0.22 13.77
C SER A 194 -25.61 1.18 12.66
N GLN A 195 -25.04 2.40 12.63
CA GLN A 195 -25.31 3.42 11.63
C GLN A 195 -24.79 3.03 10.23
N TYR A 196 -23.76 2.21 10.13
CA TYR A 196 -23.18 1.77 8.87
C TYR A 196 -23.84 0.51 8.30
N ILE A 197 -24.62 -0.19 9.14
CA ILE A 197 -25.23 -1.49 8.81
C ILE A 197 -26.74 -1.35 8.56
N SER A 198 -27.39 -0.38 9.19
CA SER A 198 -28.84 -0.22 9.10
C SER A 198 -29.27 0.20 7.71
N SER A 199 -30.25 -0.51 7.15
CA SER A 199 -30.89 -0.17 5.89
C SER A 199 -31.58 1.19 5.86
N ASP A 200 -31.78 1.79 7.03
CA ASP A 200 -32.38 3.13 7.17
C ASP A 200 -31.37 4.24 6.78
N PHE A 201 -30.07 3.96 6.86
CA PHE A 201 -29.00 4.93 6.61
C PHE A 201 -28.16 4.63 5.38
N VAL A 202 -28.09 3.38 4.92
CA VAL A 202 -27.23 2.96 3.81
C VAL A 202 -28.05 2.27 2.72
N THR A 203 -27.92 2.75 1.49
CA THR A 203 -28.49 2.10 0.32
C THR A 203 -27.65 0.87 -0.03
N GLY A 204 -28.09 -0.30 0.32
CA GLY A 204 -27.37 -1.58 0.19
C GLY A 204 -27.15 -2.19 1.56
N SER A 205 -27.00 -3.49 1.62
CA SER A 205 -26.82 -4.19 2.91
C SER A 205 -25.36 -4.61 3.09
N PRO A 206 -24.54 -3.83 3.80
CA PRO A 206 -23.14 -4.20 4.09
C PRO A 206 -23.02 -5.53 4.84
N VAL A 207 -24.02 -5.87 5.64
CA VAL A 207 -24.10 -7.15 6.35
C VAL A 207 -24.15 -8.33 5.40
N THR A 208 -24.82 -8.18 4.26
CA THR A 208 -24.98 -9.28 3.30
C THR A 208 -23.73 -9.49 2.43
N ASN A 209 -23.03 -8.43 2.03
CA ASN A 209 -21.91 -8.51 1.08
C ASN A 209 -20.54 -8.17 1.68
N GLY A 210 -20.47 -7.67 2.93
CA GLY A 210 -19.23 -7.33 3.61
C GLY A 210 -18.44 -6.15 3.02
N LYS A 211 -19.07 -5.38 2.10
CA LYS A 211 -18.47 -4.18 1.51
C LYS A 211 -19.03 -2.94 2.21
N ILE A 212 -18.14 -2.09 2.72
CA ILE A 212 -18.52 -0.80 3.31
C ILE A 212 -18.66 0.27 2.22
N GLY A 213 -17.95 0.13 1.10
CA GLY A 213 -18.04 1.07 -0.02
C GLY A 213 -17.42 2.43 0.31
N SER A 214 -18.26 3.47 0.35
CA SER A 214 -17.86 4.84 0.74
C SER A 214 -18.69 5.32 1.91
N LEU A 215 -18.08 6.09 2.82
CA LEU A 215 -18.70 6.73 3.98
C LEU A 215 -18.37 8.22 3.96
N TYR A 216 -19.37 9.07 4.16
CA TYR A 216 -19.20 10.53 4.19
C TYR A 216 -18.46 11.10 2.98
N GLY A 217 -18.59 10.45 1.80
CA GLY A 217 -17.90 10.87 0.57
C GLY A 217 -16.44 10.41 0.47
N VAL A 218 -15.99 9.52 1.38
CA VAL A 218 -14.64 8.95 1.40
C VAL A 218 -14.71 7.48 1.01
N ASP A 219 -13.90 7.06 0.03
CA ASP A 219 -13.82 5.66 -0.39
C ASP A 219 -12.95 4.86 0.58
N ILE A 220 -13.43 3.68 0.99
CA ILE A 220 -12.76 2.84 1.98
C ILE A 220 -12.07 1.67 1.31
N PHE A 221 -10.79 1.55 1.58
CA PHE A 221 -9.93 0.45 1.11
C PHE A 221 -9.35 -0.33 2.28
N VAL A 222 -9.28 -1.64 2.14
CA VAL A 222 -8.72 -2.52 3.18
C VAL A 222 -7.39 -3.07 2.71
N SER A 223 -6.34 -2.85 3.50
CA SER A 223 -5.01 -3.40 3.26
C SER A 223 -4.46 -4.09 4.51
N THR A 224 -3.76 -5.19 4.30
CA THR A 224 -2.99 -5.89 5.35
C THR A 224 -1.53 -5.44 5.39
N ASN A 225 -1.15 -4.48 4.53
CA ASN A 225 0.23 -3.98 4.43
C ASN A 225 0.50 -2.74 5.30
N LEU A 226 -0.50 -2.27 6.05
CA LEU A 226 -0.36 -1.11 6.93
C LEU A 226 0.62 -1.39 8.09
N ALA A 227 1.35 -0.35 8.50
CA ALA A 227 2.31 -0.44 9.60
C ALA A 227 1.58 -0.71 10.91
N THR A 228 2.06 -1.72 11.66
CA THR A 228 1.55 -2.06 12.99
C THR A 228 2.70 -1.99 13.98
N ALA A 229 2.55 -1.21 15.02
CA ALA A 229 3.52 -1.08 16.09
C ALA A 229 2.82 -1.01 17.46
N GLY A 230 3.33 -1.76 18.44
CA GLY A 230 2.81 -1.71 19.81
C GLY A 230 1.33 -2.15 20.01
N GLY A 231 0.73 -2.85 19.04
CA GLY A 231 -0.70 -3.22 19.07
C GLY A 231 -1.61 -2.15 18.47
N GLU A 232 -1.03 -1.15 17.82
CA GLU A 232 -1.73 -0.10 17.09
C GLU A 232 -1.40 -0.20 15.60
N THR A 233 -2.35 0.13 14.73
CA THR A 233 -2.14 0.18 13.29
C THR A 233 -2.55 1.53 12.75
N ASP A 234 -1.70 2.12 11.91
CA ASP A 234 -1.94 3.40 11.29
C ASP A 234 -2.94 3.28 10.15
N CYS A 235 -4.06 3.97 10.28
CA CYS A 235 -5.04 4.17 9.21
C CYS A 235 -4.71 5.47 8.48
N LEU A 236 -4.79 5.44 7.15
CA LEU A 236 -4.41 6.56 6.30
C LEU A 236 -5.65 7.16 5.64
N LEU A 237 -5.98 8.40 6.00
CA LEU A 237 -7.02 9.20 5.33
C LEU A 237 -6.34 10.30 4.51
N PHE A 238 -6.44 10.24 3.19
CA PHE A 238 -5.75 11.22 2.34
C PHE A 238 -6.48 11.48 1.03
N HIS A 239 -6.14 12.60 0.40
CA HIS A 239 -6.53 12.94 -0.96
C HIS A 239 -5.47 12.44 -1.95
N LYS A 240 -5.88 12.10 -3.16
CA LYS A 240 -4.98 11.59 -4.21
C LYS A 240 -3.71 12.43 -4.44
N ASP A 241 -3.81 13.76 -4.28
CA ASP A 241 -2.68 14.67 -4.43
C ASP A 241 -1.84 14.84 -3.14
N ALA A 242 -2.06 14.03 -2.10
CA ALA A 242 -1.24 14.08 -0.89
C ALA A 242 0.15 13.48 -1.11
N LEU A 243 0.22 12.41 -1.87
CA LEU A 243 1.45 11.65 -2.15
C LEU A 243 1.76 11.64 -3.65
N VAL A 244 3.05 11.57 -3.97
CA VAL A 244 3.57 11.39 -5.32
C VAL A 244 4.42 10.14 -5.39
N LEU A 245 4.15 9.33 -6.40
CA LEU A 245 5.01 8.22 -6.82
C LEU A 245 5.65 8.58 -8.16
N ALA A 246 6.98 8.69 -8.20
CA ALA A 246 7.75 8.91 -9.41
C ALA A 246 8.41 7.61 -9.87
N GLU A 247 7.97 7.06 -10.98
CA GLU A 247 8.55 5.85 -11.56
C GLU A 247 9.50 6.20 -12.71
N GLN A 248 10.77 5.80 -12.62
CA GLN A 248 11.75 5.93 -13.69
C GLN A 248 11.96 4.62 -14.44
N LEU A 249 11.94 3.50 -13.72
CA LEU A 249 12.03 2.17 -14.27
C LEU A 249 10.88 1.33 -13.71
N GLY A 250 9.93 0.97 -14.56
CA GLY A 250 8.92 -0.03 -14.21
C GLY A 250 9.54 -1.40 -14.00
N VAL A 251 8.80 -2.31 -13.41
CA VAL A 251 9.27 -3.69 -13.19
C VAL A 251 9.69 -4.29 -14.53
N ARG A 252 10.96 -4.65 -14.62
CA ARG A 252 11.52 -5.39 -15.75
C ARG A 252 12.16 -6.67 -15.26
N THR A 253 12.05 -7.72 -16.05
CA THR A 253 12.70 -9.00 -15.79
C THR A 253 13.77 -9.28 -16.85
N GLN A 254 14.92 -9.79 -16.41
CA GLN A 254 16.01 -10.21 -17.27
C GLN A 254 16.46 -11.60 -16.86
N THR A 255 16.89 -12.39 -17.84
CA THR A 255 17.44 -13.73 -17.60
C THR A 255 18.79 -13.84 -18.25
N GLN A 256 19.75 -14.44 -17.52
CA GLN A 256 21.10 -14.69 -18.01
C GLN A 256 21.55 -16.09 -17.56
N TYR A 257 22.05 -16.88 -18.51
CA TYR A 257 22.68 -18.15 -18.18
C TYR A 257 24.05 -17.94 -17.53
N LYS A 258 24.27 -18.55 -16.38
CA LYS A 258 25.54 -18.53 -15.63
C LYS A 258 26.24 -19.87 -15.80
N GLN A 259 27.22 -19.94 -16.71
CA GLN A 259 27.98 -21.17 -17.01
C GLN A 259 28.76 -21.71 -15.81
N GLU A 260 29.19 -20.83 -14.90
CA GLU A 260 29.94 -21.19 -13.69
C GLU A 260 29.11 -22.01 -12.70
N PHE A 261 27.78 -21.85 -12.74
CA PHE A 261 26.83 -22.52 -11.83
C PHE A 261 25.91 -23.50 -12.56
N LEU A 262 26.01 -23.64 -13.88
CA LEU A 262 25.08 -24.40 -14.71
C LEU A 262 23.62 -24.09 -14.37
N ALA A 263 23.29 -22.80 -14.41
CA ALA A 263 22.03 -22.28 -13.92
C ALA A 263 21.58 -21.04 -14.67
N ASP A 264 20.28 -20.83 -14.76
CA ASP A 264 19.65 -19.60 -15.22
C ASP A 264 19.49 -18.61 -14.08
N LEU A 265 20.09 -17.43 -14.19
CA LEU A 265 19.88 -16.31 -13.29
C LEU A 265 18.71 -15.46 -13.79
N MET A 266 17.63 -15.40 -13.02
CA MET A 266 16.52 -14.49 -13.24
C MET A 266 16.67 -13.30 -12.29
N THR A 267 16.63 -12.08 -12.85
CA THR A 267 16.64 -10.84 -12.08
C THR A 267 15.44 -9.99 -12.49
N ALA A 268 14.77 -9.43 -11.49
CA ALA A 268 13.74 -8.41 -11.68
C ALA A 268 14.12 -7.17 -10.89
N ASP A 269 13.99 -6.00 -11.47
CA ASP A 269 14.31 -4.74 -10.81
C ASP A 269 13.29 -3.64 -11.09
N THR A 270 13.22 -2.66 -10.19
CA THR A 270 12.41 -1.45 -10.32
C THR A 270 13.14 -0.27 -9.71
N LEU A 271 12.94 0.94 -10.26
CA LEU A 271 13.51 2.18 -9.75
C LEU A 271 12.41 3.24 -9.65
N TYR A 272 12.20 3.75 -8.44
CA TYR A 272 11.17 4.74 -8.15
C TYR A 272 11.58 5.68 -7.02
N GLY A 273 10.80 6.74 -6.82
CA GLY A 273 10.87 7.63 -5.68
C GLY A 273 9.48 7.93 -5.15
N VAL A 274 9.34 8.11 -3.86
CA VAL A 274 8.10 8.51 -3.19
C VAL A 274 8.35 9.77 -2.39
N GLU A 275 7.37 10.69 -2.38
CA GLU A 275 7.48 11.93 -1.62
C GLU A 275 6.08 12.44 -1.25
N THR A 276 5.98 13.11 -0.13
CA THR A 276 4.75 13.78 0.28
C THR A 276 4.60 15.11 -0.47
N TYR A 277 3.62 15.17 -1.37
CA TYR A 277 3.37 16.37 -2.19
C TYR A 277 2.64 17.47 -1.42
N ARG A 278 1.64 17.10 -0.62
CA ARG A 278 0.86 18.02 0.23
C ARG A 278 0.66 17.40 1.60
N PRO A 279 1.49 17.74 2.59
CA PRO A 279 1.41 17.16 3.93
C PRO A 279 0.09 17.48 4.65
N GLU A 280 -0.57 18.57 4.32
CA GLU A 280 -1.86 18.99 4.84
C GLU A 280 -3.07 18.23 4.24
N ALA A 281 -2.86 17.51 3.13
CA ALA A 281 -3.91 16.76 2.45
C ALA A 281 -4.01 15.30 2.89
N GLY A 282 -3.35 14.93 3.99
CA GLY A 282 -3.41 13.61 4.60
C GLY A 282 -3.45 13.68 6.12
N VAL A 283 -4.11 12.68 6.70
CA VAL A 283 -4.24 12.46 8.15
C VAL A 283 -3.90 11.02 8.46
N VAL A 284 -3.01 10.80 9.42
CA VAL A 284 -2.74 9.48 10.00
C VAL A 284 -3.57 9.34 11.26
N VAL A 285 -4.29 8.24 11.41
CA VAL A 285 -5.04 7.94 12.63
C VAL A 285 -4.73 6.53 13.07
N SER A 286 -4.02 6.39 14.19
CA SER A 286 -3.71 5.07 14.74
C SER A 286 -4.91 4.50 15.47
N ALA A 287 -5.21 3.23 15.22
CA ALA A 287 -6.27 2.45 15.87
C ALA A 287 -5.67 1.26 16.62
N ALA A 288 -6.23 0.91 17.77
CA ALA A 288 -5.92 -0.34 18.47
C ALA A 288 -6.45 -1.53 17.64
N VAL A 289 -5.66 -2.60 17.52
CA VAL A 289 -5.99 -3.79 16.71
C VAL A 289 -5.81 -5.10 17.48
#